data_93e6f8a25f3839e847ac2de532573a67
#
_entry.id   93e6f8a25f3839e847ac2de532573a67
#
_cell.length_a   1.000
_cell.length_b   1.000
_cell.length_c   1.000
_cell.angle_alpha   90.00
_cell.angle_beta   90.00
_cell.angle_gamma   90.00
#
_symmetry.space_group_name_H-M   'P 1'
#
loop_
_entity.id
_entity.type
_entity.pdbx_description
1 polymer ?
#
loop_
_entity_poly.entity_id
_entity_poly.type
_entity_poly.pdbx_seq_one_letter_code
_entity_poly.pdbx_strand_id
1 'polypeptide(L)'
;MAVVSANPAFGAADLSPVVPLTISVAQGRITELHFTNPEGADVTGTTSPDGTTWAFGEPLGYGKTYTVTGTATGTDAKTVPISGTFTTVTPVDKVTTGISPDPGTVVGVAAPVIVYLGYSPADRALVESHVHITTTPAVEGAWAWVQHDGQDHPSLDWRPKNYWPPGTQVHVESDMYGLDFGGGYHGGDNVTSDFSIGRNQVVLADAQSYQIVVQRDGQTVAAYPASFGSGDDVGDPNRVTRSGIHVVIDKNETTRMSNPAYGYTNIIEHWAVRISDNGEFIHQNQGTVDDQGNTNVSHGCINLSAESAEEYFNSAIYGDPVEVTGTSVPLSSDDGDLYDWTVPWDQWLTMSSGVANH
;
A
#
# COMPACT_ATOMS: atom_id res chain seq x y z
N MET A 1 9.57 17.52 50.82
CA MET A 1 8.92 18.43 49.86
C MET A 1 8.81 17.71 48.52
N ALA A 2 7.69 17.81 47.83
CA ALA A 2 7.53 17.19 46.51
C ALA A 2 8.55 17.72 45.51
N VAL A 3 9.02 16.85 44.62
CA VAL A 3 9.90 17.22 43.50
C VAL A 3 9.16 16.85 42.20
N VAL A 4 8.91 17.86 41.38
CA VAL A 4 8.19 17.72 40.09
C VAL A 4 9.21 17.62 38.98
N SER A 5 8.99 16.71 38.02
CA SER A 5 9.75 16.53 36.79
C SER A 5 8.84 16.18 35.63
N ALA A 6 9.33 16.37 34.41
CA ALA A 6 8.64 15.96 33.22
C ALA A 6 9.62 15.25 32.25
N ASN A 7 9.09 14.35 31.44
CA ASN A 7 9.82 13.71 30.35
C ASN A 7 8.94 13.71 29.09
N PRO A 8 9.35 14.42 28.01
CA PRO A 8 10.49 15.36 27.94
C PRO A 8 10.44 16.47 28.99
N ALA A 9 11.58 17.16 29.22
CA ALA A 9 11.65 18.23 30.23
C ALA A 9 10.71 19.40 29.92
N PHE A 10 10.23 20.10 30.94
CA PHE A 10 9.47 21.34 30.75
C PHE A 10 10.24 22.34 29.88
N GLY A 11 9.56 22.99 28.95
CA GLY A 11 10.14 23.90 27.98
C GLY A 11 10.70 23.21 26.72
N ALA A 12 10.60 21.89 26.62
CA ALA A 12 11.00 21.17 25.41
C ALA A 12 10.21 21.65 24.20
N ALA A 13 10.90 21.79 23.08
CA ALA A 13 10.37 22.23 21.79
C ALA A 13 10.64 21.17 20.70
N ASP A 14 10.02 21.37 19.55
CA ASP A 14 10.13 20.48 18.37
C ASP A 14 9.82 19.01 18.67
N LEU A 15 8.90 18.79 19.60
CA LEU A 15 8.48 17.44 19.98
C LEU A 15 7.59 16.83 18.89
N SER A 16 7.79 15.54 18.61
CA SER A 16 6.79 14.79 17.83
C SER A 16 5.44 14.83 18.56
N PRO A 17 4.31 15.02 17.86
CA PRO A 17 2.99 15.04 18.49
C PRO A 17 2.56 13.70 19.11
N VAL A 18 3.29 12.63 18.85
CA VAL A 18 3.05 11.29 19.44
C VAL A 18 4.11 10.91 20.48
N VAL A 19 5.03 11.83 20.82
CA VAL A 19 6.05 11.52 21.84
C VAL A 19 5.40 11.19 23.18
N PRO A 20 5.80 10.10 23.85
CA PRO A 20 5.30 9.80 25.19
C PRO A 20 5.69 10.93 26.16
N LEU A 21 4.68 11.64 26.67
CA LEU A 21 4.89 12.74 27.62
C LEU A 21 4.37 12.34 28.98
N THR A 22 5.24 12.50 30.00
CA THR A 22 4.88 12.17 31.39
C THR A 22 5.28 13.28 32.34
N ILE A 23 4.47 13.50 33.37
CA ILE A 23 4.79 14.37 34.50
C ILE A 23 4.88 13.49 35.74
N SER A 24 5.94 13.61 36.52
CA SER A 24 6.22 12.78 37.66
C SER A 24 6.48 13.62 38.91
N VAL A 25 6.05 13.11 40.06
CA VAL A 25 6.23 13.72 41.38
C VAL A 25 6.91 12.73 42.32
N ALA A 26 8.12 13.03 42.71
CA ALA A 26 8.81 12.29 43.78
C ALA A 26 8.54 12.93 45.15
N GLN A 27 8.50 12.10 46.20
CA GLN A 27 8.22 12.48 47.58
C GLN A 27 6.88 13.23 47.77
N GLY A 28 5.88 12.88 46.96
CA GLY A 28 4.57 13.49 46.98
C GLY A 28 3.62 12.90 45.95
N ARG A 29 2.56 13.62 45.67
CA ARG A 29 1.58 13.22 44.65
C ARG A 29 1.03 14.45 43.91
N ILE A 30 0.56 14.27 42.70
CA ILE A 30 -0.22 15.24 41.91
C ILE A 30 -1.58 15.39 42.64
N THR A 31 -1.96 16.60 42.95
CA THR A 31 -3.26 16.91 43.57
C THR A 31 -4.20 17.64 42.62
N GLU A 32 -3.62 18.35 41.63
CA GLU A 32 -4.36 18.99 40.55
C GLU A 32 -3.43 19.09 39.33
N LEU A 33 -3.95 18.85 38.14
CA LEU A 33 -3.16 19.02 36.90
C LEU A 33 -4.10 19.31 35.74
N HIS A 34 -3.77 20.38 35.01
CA HIS A 34 -4.36 20.74 33.73
C HIS A 34 -3.25 20.76 32.66
N PHE A 35 -3.51 20.08 31.57
CA PHE A 35 -2.68 20.11 30.40
C PHE A 35 -3.53 20.66 29.26
N THR A 36 -3.27 21.91 28.84
CA THR A 36 -4.16 22.64 27.92
C THR A 36 -3.49 22.92 26.60
N ASN A 37 -4.29 22.86 25.54
CA ASN A 37 -3.91 23.32 24.21
C ASN A 37 -3.91 24.87 24.14
N PRO A 38 -3.44 25.49 23.02
CA PRO A 38 -3.43 26.95 22.88
C PRO A 38 -4.79 27.61 22.96
N GLU A 39 -5.85 26.86 22.65
CA GLU A 39 -7.24 27.33 22.71
C GLU A 39 -7.83 27.26 24.12
N GLY A 40 -7.07 26.74 25.10
CA GLY A 40 -7.45 26.61 26.50
C GLY A 40 -8.30 25.35 26.83
N ALA A 41 -8.46 24.43 25.90
CA ALA A 41 -9.11 23.16 26.15
C ALA A 41 -8.14 22.17 26.78
N ASP A 42 -8.63 21.40 27.76
CA ASP A 42 -7.86 20.33 28.39
C ASP A 42 -7.57 19.20 27.39
N VAL A 43 -6.32 18.72 27.42
CA VAL A 43 -5.87 17.52 26.71
C VAL A 43 -6.04 16.31 27.64
N THR A 44 -6.58 15.24 27.11
CA THR A 44 -6.85 14.01 27.87
C THR A 44 -5.56 13.38 28.38
N GLY A 45 -5.56 12.94 29.63
CA GLY A 45 -4.45 12.22 30.23
C GLY A 45 -4.90 11.40 31.45
N THR A 46 -4.02 10.54 31.90
CA THR A 46 -4.31 9.60 33.01
C THR A 46 -3.30 9.77 34.13
N THR A 47 -3.82 9.96 35.34
CA THR A 47 -3.00 9.93 36.58
C THR A 47 -2.89 8.50 37.07
N SER A 48 -1.70 8.08 37.51
CA SER A 48 -1.47 6.78 38.12
C SER A 48 -2.28 6.62 39.42
N PRO A 49 -2.63 5.39 39.83
CA PRO A 49 -3.43 5.17 41.03
C PRO A 49 -2.83 5.72 42.35
N ASP A 50 -1.51 5.82 42.41
CA ASP A 50 -0.78 6.39 43.55
C ASP A 50 -0.62 7.92 43.44
N GLY A 51 -1.04 8.51 42.32
CA GLY A 51 -0.96 9.93 42.06
C GLY A 51 0.44 10.45 41.78
N THR A 52 1.44 9.58 41.55
CA THR A 52 2.84 10.00 41.39
C THR A 52 3.19 10.36 39.94
N THR A 53 2.42 9.89 38.98
CA THR A 53 2.65 10.17 37.54
C THR A 53 1.36 10.55 36.82
N TRP A 54 1.51 11.38 35.79
CA TRP A 54 0.47 11.66 34.84
C TRP A 54 1.06 11.44 33.42
N ALA A 55 0.32 10.78 32.55
CA ALA A 55 0.67 10.56 31.17
C ALA A 55 -0.45 11.07 30.27
N PHE A 56 -0.10 11.72 29.16
CA PHE A 56 -1.12 12.13 28.18
C PHE A 56 -1.68 10.92 27.42
N GLY A 57 -2.94 11.02 26.97
CA GLY A 57 -3.69 9.90 26.43
C GLY A 57 -4.15 10.07 24.98
N GLU A 58 -3.80 11.17 24.32
CA GLU A 58 -4.19 11.44 22.92
C GLU A 58 -3.06 12.14 22.14
N PRO A 59 -2.92 11.92 20.81
CA PRO A 59 -1.94 12.60 20.00
C PRO A 59 -2.12 14.12 20.06
N LEU A 60 -1.01 14.87 20.15
CA LEU A 60 -0.98 16.32 20.11
C LEU A 60 -1.07 16.83 18.66
N GLY A 61 -1.48 18.08 18.46
CA GLY A 61 -1.43 18.73 17.15
C GLY A 61 -0.05 19.24 16.81
N TYR A 62 0.27 19.36 15.54
CA TYR A 62 1.50 19.97 15.04
C TYR A 62 1.54 21.49 15.26
N GLY A 63 2.73 22.05 15.52
CA GLY A 63 2.99 23.48 15.62
C GLY A 63 2.27 24.18 16.77
N LYS A 64 1.97 23.43 17.86
CA LYS A 64 1.22 23.93 19.00
C LYS A 64 2.06 23.99 20.26
N THR A 65 1.82 25.02 21.07
CA THR A 65 2.38 25.13 22.43
C THR A 65 1.33 24.75 23.46
N TYR A 66 1.60 23.71 24.22
CA TYR A 66 0.76 23.21 25.29
C TYR A 66 1.25 23.71 26.63
N THR A 67 0.32 24.00 27.54
CA THR A 67 0.63 24.53 28.87
C THR A 67 0.22 23.53 29.94
N VAL A 68 1.11 23.29 30.88
CA VAL A 68 0.84 22.49 32.10
C VAL A 68 0.73 23.42 33.29
N THR A 69 -0.33 23.29 34.03
CA THR A 69 -0.52 23.97 35.31
C THR A 69 -1.09 22.99 36.33
N GLY A 70 -0.79 23.18 37.60
CA GLY A 70 -1.33 22.34 38.68
C GLY A 70 -0.56 22.44 39.95
N THR A 71 -0.82 21.49 40.86
CA THR A 71 -0.19 21.40 42.19
C THR A 71 0.18 19.96 42.53
N ALA A 72 1.31 19.82 43.23
CA ALA A 72 1.72 18.57 43.87
C ALA A 72 1.80 18.78 45.39
N THR A 73 1.38 17.79 46.17
CA THR A 73 1.49 17.82 47.62
C THR A 73 2.55 16.83 48.09
N GLY A 74 3.55 17.34 48.80
CA GLY A 74 4.64 16.52 49.33
C GLY A 74 4.18 15.67 50.57
N THR A 75 5.01 14.68 50.92
CA THR A 75 4.84 13.88 52.14
C THR A 75 4.91 14.71 53.41
N ASP A 76 5.45 15.91 53.33
CA ASP A 76 5.51 16.93 54.39
C ASP A 76 4.26 17.86 54.39
N ALA A 77 3.22 17.50 53.64
CA ALA A 77 1.97 18.24 53.45
C ALA A 77 2.14 19.66 52.83
N LYS A 78 3.29 19.98 52.27
CA LYS A 78 3.51 21.24 51.55
C LYS A 78 3.16 21.09 50.08
N THR A 79 2.54 22.12 49.54
CA THR A 79 2.22 22.19 48.12
C THR A 79 3.38 22.79 47.30
N VAL A 80 3.58 22.27 46.12
CA VAL A 80 4.54 22.75 45.10
C VAL A 80 3.77 22.96 43.79
N PRO A 81 3.95 24.10 43.09
CA PRO A 81 3.32 24.32 41.80
C PRO A 81 3.89 23.37 40.73
N ILE A 82 3.03 22.92 39.86
CA ILE A 82 3.39 22.29 38.53
C ILE A 82 3.17 23.36 37.50
N SER A 83 4.21 23.73 36.76
CA SER A 83 4.10 24.72 35.68
C SER A 83 5.16 24.48 34.64
N GLY A 84 4.74 24.48 33.35
CA GLY A 84 5.64 24.31 32.23
C GLY A 84 4.91 24.36 30.87
N THR A 85 5.67 24.28 29.83
CA THR A 85 5.16 24.23 28.45
C THR A 85 5.86 23.16 27.65
N PHE A 86 5.20 22.71 26.57
CA PHE A 86 5.77 21.84 25.56
C PHE A 86 5.35 22.36 24.19
N THR A 87 6.26 22.38 23.23
CA THR A 87 5.95 22.82 21.86
C THR A 87 6.21 21.68 20.90
N THR A 88 5.20 21.36 20.08
CA THR A 88 5.33 20.34 19.06
C THR A 88 5.98 20.92 17.79
N VAL A 89 6.63 20.04 17.02
CA VAL A 89 7.26 20.39 15.75
C VAL A 89 6.24 20.99 14.78
N THR A 90 6.70 21.99 14.02
CA THR A 90 5.97 22.52 12.87
C THR A 90 6.59 21.95 11.61
N PRO A 91 5.96 20.97 10.94
CA PRO A 91 6.53 20.37 9.75
C PRO A 91 6.59 21.38 8.59
N VAL A 92 7.58 21.19 7.72
CA VAL A 92 7.65 21.90 6.42
C VAL A 92 6.43 21.53 5.58
N ASP A 93 6.10 20.23 5.55
CA ASP A 93 4.87 19.72 4.97
C ASP A 93 4.52 18.36 5.62
N LYS A 94 3.28 17.92 5.40
CA LYS A 94 2.77 16.65 5.91
C LYS A 94 2.76 15.62 4.80
N VAL A 95 3.38 14.47 5.07
CA VAL A 95 3.37 13.33 4.15
C VAL A 95 2.00 12.67 4.18
N THR A 96 1.35 12.60 3.03
CA THR A 96 0.13 11.81 2.85
C THR A 96 0.48 10.35 2.64
N THR A 97 -0.33 9.46 3.19
CA THR A 97 -0.19 8.01 3.04
C THR A 97 -1.49 7.44 2.47
N GLY A 98 -1.38 6.48 1.55
CA GLY A 98 -2.52 5.72 1.03
C GLY A 98 -2.25 4.23 1.12
N ILE A 99 -3.30 3.41 1.16
CA ILE A 99 -3.21 1.95 1.16
C ILE A 99 -4.07 1.40 0.04
N SER A 100 -3.52 0.51 -0.76
CA SER A 100 -4.25 -0.36 -1.70
C SER A 100 -4.09 -1.81 -1.25
N PRO A 101 -5.12 -2.64 -1.33
CA PRO A 101 -6.50 -2.37 -1.78
C PRO A 101 -7.32 -1.45 -0.87
N ASP A 102 -8.34 -0.80 -1.47
CA ASP A 102 -9.26 0.07 -0.73
C ASP A 102 -10.08 -0.69 0.31
N PRO A 103 -10.47 -0.05 1.43
CA PRO A 103 -11.28 -0.67 2.47
C PRO A 103 -12.62 -1.23 1.93
N GLY A 104 -12.99 -2.41 2.40
CA GLY A 104 -14.24 -3.08 2.04
C GLY A 104 -14.24 -3.78 0.69
N THR A 105 -13.13 -3.77 -0.04
CA THR A 105 -13.04 -4.42 -1.35
C THR A 105 -12.81 -5.93 -1.25
N VAL A 106 -13.17 -6.63 -2.33
CA VAL A 106 -12.85 -8.04 -2.55
C VAL A 106 -11.90 -8.12 -3.73
N VAL A 107 -10.71 -8.67 -3.53
CA VAL A 107 -9.64 -8.69 -4.53
C VAL A 107 -9.21 -10.10 -4.90
N GLY A 108 -8.49 -10.25 -6.01
CA GLY A 108 -7.95 -11.51 -6.51
C GLY A 108 -6.78 -12.02 -5.68
N VAL A 109 -6.42 -13.27 -5.93
CA VAL A 109 -5.40 -14.00 -5.14
C VAL A 109 -3.96 -13.53 -5.36
N ALA A 110 -3.70 -12.64 -6.30
CA ALA A 110 -2.39 -12.03 -6.52
C ALA A 110 -2.32 -10.54 -6.17
N ALA A 111 -3.37 -9.97 -5.55
CA ALA A 111 -3.37 -8.56 -5.16
C ALA A 111 -2.23 -8.28 -4.17
N PRO A 112 -1.29 -7.37 -4.46
CA PRO A 112 -0.35 -6.90 -3.46
C PRO A 112 -1.05 -5.93 -2.49
N VAL A 113 -0.48 -5.75 -1.31
CA VAL A 113 -0.78 -4.60 -0.45
C VAL A 113 0.26 -3.54 -0.73
N ILE A 114 -0.16 -2.33 -1.05
CA ILE A 114 0.73 -1.23 -1.40
C ILE A 114 0.48 -0.06 -0.44
N VAL A 115 1.51 0.37 0.26
CA VAL A 115 1.48 1.60 1.07
C VAL A 115 2.19 2.71 0.30
N TYR A 116 1.40 3.60 -0.28
CA TYR A 116 1.89 4.76 -1.01
C TYR A 116 2.32 5.86 -0.05
N LEU A 117 3.46 6.48 -0.34
CA LEU A 117 4.03 7.55 0.45
C LEU A 117 4.21 8.79 -0.41
N GLY A 118 3.67 9.92 0.01
CA GLY A 118 3.81 11.20 -0.69
C GLY A 118 5.20 11.85 -0.53
N TYR A 119 6.17 11.14 0.04
CA TYR A 119 7.56 11.57 0.20
C TYR A 119 8.49 10.38 0.44
N SER A 120 9.71 10.44 -0.08
CA SER A 120 10.71 9.38 0.15
C SER A 120 11.31 9.50 1.55
N PRO A 121 11.13 8.53 2.46
CA PRO A 121 11.64 8.63 3.82
C PRO A 121 13.18 8.58 3.86
N ALA A 122 13.78 9.37 4.74
CA ALA A 122 15.20 9.32 5.01
C ALA A 122 15.61 8.02 5.76
N ASP A 123 14.70 7.49 6.57
CA ASP A 123 14.85 6.21 7.28
C ASP A 123 13.70 5.26 6.91
N ARG A 124 13.99 4.36 5.96
CA ARG A 124 13.04 3.35 5.51
C ARG A 124 12.69 2.33 6.59
N ALA A 125 13.67 1.95 7.43
CA ALA A 125 13.45 0.99 8.50
C ALA A 125 12.48 1.55 9.57
N LEU A 126 12.59 2.83 9.88
CA LEU A 126 11.66 3.52 10.77
C LEU A 126 10.24 3.49 10.22
N VAL A 127 10.03 3.85 8.95
CA VAL A 127 8.72 3.84 8.31
C VAL A 127 8.15 2.43 8.25
N GLU A 128 8.94 1.44 7.81
CA GLU A 128 8.54 0.02 7.75
C GLU A 128 8.10 -0.51 9.10
N SER A 129 8.74 -0.08 10.22
CA SER A 129 8.37 -0.49 11.58
C SER A 129 7.01 0.06 12.07
N HIS A 130 6.42 1.01 11.33
CA HIS A 130 5.12 1.62 11.62
C HIS A 130 4.02 1.14 10.67
N VAL A 131 4.30 0.14 9.85
CA VAL A 131 3.30 -0.51 9.00
C VAL A 131 3.10 -1.95 9.46
N HIS A 132 1.85 -2.31 9.72
CA HIS A 132 1.47 -3.61 10.24
C HIS A 132 0.42 -4.26 9.34
N ILE A 133 0.55 -5.58 9.16
CA ILE A 133 -0.44 -6.39 8.46
C ILE A 133 -0.86 -7.56 9.34
N THR A 134 -2.16 -7.80 9.41
CA THR A 134 -2.75 -8.95 10.10
C THR A 134 -3.66 -9.69 9.14
N THR A 135 -3.50 -11.01 9.06
CA THR A 135 -4.27 -11.85 8.16
C THR A 135 -5.00 -12.96 8.90
N THR A 136 -6.21 -13.29 8.47
CA THR A 136 -6.99 -14.41 9.00
C THR A 136 -7.51 -15.27 7.85
N PRO A 137 -7.02 -16.54 7.69
CA PRO A 137 -5.96 -17.18 8.48
C PRO A 137 -4.60 -16.49 8.31
N ALA A 138 -3.64 -16.79 9.19
CA ALA A 138 -2.28 -16.27 9.06
C ALA A 138 -1.62 -16.73 7.77
N VAL A 139 -1.00 -15.81 7.02
CA VAL A 139 -0.37 -16.04 5.72
C VAL A 139 1.09 -15.60 5.78
N GLU A 140 2.01 -16.46 5.30
CA GLU A 140 3.43 -16.12 5.15
C GLU A 140 3.58 -15.09 4.02
N GLY A 141 4.16 -13.93 4.33
CA GLY A 141 4.42 -12.85 3.37
C GLY A 141 5.50 -11.90 3.88
N ALA A 142 5.86 -10.91 3.07
CA ALA A 142 6.93 -9.97 3.41
C ALA A 142 6.73 -8.61 2.75
N TRP A 143 7.19 -7.56 3.44
CA TRP A 143 7.33 -6.21 2.92
C TRP A 143 8.55 -6.08 2.02
N ALA A 144 8.46 -5.22 1.02
CA ALA A 144 9.57 -4.83 0.16
C ALA A 144 9.41 -3.37 -0.27
N TRP A 145 10.51 -2.65 -0.41
CA TRP A 145 10.52 -1.30 -0.99
C TRP A 145 10.58 -1.42 -2.51
N VAL A 146 9.52 -0.94 -3.15
CA VAL A 146 9.30 -1.05 -4.60
C VAL A 146 9.26 0.34 -5.22
N GLN A 147 9.85 0.49 -6.39
CA GLN A 147 9.73 1.71 -7.21
C GLN A 147 8.91 1.37 -8.43
N HIS A 148 7.63 1.71 -8.39
CA HIS A 148 6.75 1.54 -9.54
C HIS A 148 7.02 2.59 -10.61
N ASP A 149 6.79 2.25 -11.88
CA ASP A 149 6.95 3.20 -12.98
C ASP A 149 5.95 4.36 -12.87
N GLY A 150 6.39 5.56 -13.21
CA GLY A 150 5.58 6.77 -13.15
C GLY A 150 5.29 7.30 -11.74
N GLN A 151 5.81 6.68 -10.67
CA GLN A 151 5.70 7.19 -9.30
C GLN A 151 6.94 8.01 -8.90
N ASP A 152 6.71 9.15 -8.25
CA ASP A 152 7.80 10.02 -7.78
C ASP A 152 8.56 9.45 -6.57
N HIS A 153 7.90 8.59 -5.79
CA HIS A 153 8.41 8.04 -4.54
C HIS A 153 8.23 6.53 -4.48
N PRO A 154 9.16 5.79 -3.85
CA PRO A 154 8.98 4.36 -3.62
C PRO A 154 7.79 4.11 -2.68
N SER A 155 7.08 3.02 -2.91
CA SER A 155 6.09 2.46 -2.02
C SER A 155 6.67 1.34 -1.15
N LEU A 156 5.92 0.95 -0.12
CA LEU A 156 6.19 -0.24 0.67
C LEU A 156 5.11 -1.26 0.33
N ASP A 157 5.51 -2.33 -0.35
CA ASP A 157 4.60 -3.35 -0.86
C ASP A 157 4.73 -4.63 -0.05
N TRP A 158 3.61 -5.27 0.21
CA TRP A 158 3.58 -6.59 0.82
C TRP A 158 2.87 -7.59 -0.09
N ARG A 159 3.48 -8.73 -0.29
CA ARG A 159 2.82 -9.86 -0.92
C ARG A 159 3.05 -11.16 -0.14
N PRO A 160 2.13 -12.12 -0.25
CA PRO A 160 2.39 -13.46 0.25
C PRO A 160 3.48 -14.15 -0.59
N LYS A 161 4.09 -15.17 -0.02
CA LYS A 161 5.07 -16.01 -0.72
C LYS A 161 4.47 -16.74 -1.92
N ASN A 162 3.25 -17.22 -1.78
CA ASN A 162 2.42 -17.81 -2.83
C ASN A 162 1.15 -17.00 -2.96
N TYR A 163 0.33 -17.24 -3.97
CA TYR A 163 -0.98 -16.58 -4.06
C TYR A 163 -1.76 -16.71 -2.75
N TRP A 164 -2.54 -15.66 -2.47
CA TRP A 164 -3.38 -15.64 -1.28
C TRP A 164 -4.33 -16.83 -1.20
N PRO A 165 -4.51 -17.45 -0.04
CA PRO A 165 -5.63 -18.35 0.18
C PRO A 165 -6.96 -17.61 0.01
N PRO A 166 -7.92 -18.14 -0.75
CA PRO A 166 -9.22 -17.49 -0.92
C PRO A 166 -9.96 -17.38 0.42
N GLY A 167 -10.70 -16.29 0.59
CA GLY A 167 -11.45 -15.98 1.81
C GLY A 167 -10.62 -15.37 2.95
N THR A 168 -9.31 -15.17 2.76
CA THR A 168 -8.47 -14.48 3.75
C THR A 168 -8.99 -13.06 4.01
N GLN A 169 -9.12 -12.70 5.29
CA GLN A 169 -9.37 -11.33 5.72
C GLN A 169 -8.02 -10.66 5.98
N VAL A 170 -7.85 -9.45 5.50
CA VAL A 170 -6.61 -8.70 5.63
C VAL A 170 -6.90 -7.36 6.29
N HIS A 171 -6.13 -7.02 7.32
CA HIS A 171 -6.11 -5.74 8.00
C HIS A 171 -4.73 -5.15 7.91
N VAL A 172 -4.64 -3.90 7.44
CA VAL A 172 -3.40 -3.15 7.29
C VAL A 172 -3.50 -1.86 8.08
N GLU A 173 -2.48 -1.57 8.89
CA GLU A 173 -2.33 -0.33 9.64
C GLU A 173 -1.05 0.37 9.22
N SER A 174 -1.13 1.68 8.99
CA SER A 174 -0.02 2.56 8.66
C SER A 174 0.00 3.74 9.64
N ASP A 175 0.81 3.62 10.69
CA ASP A 175 0.86 4.56 11.82
C ASP A 175 1.89 5.66 11.58
N MET A 176 1.60 6.55 10.63
CA MET A 176 2.55 7.57 10.16
C MET A 176 2.43 8.91 10.89
N TYR A 177 1.31 9.18 11.57
CA TYR A 177 1.13 10.48 12.25
C TYR A 177 2.25 10.75 13.26
N GLY A 178 2.89 11.90 13.14
CA GLY A 178 3.99 12.29 14.03
C GLY A 178 5.37 11.74 13.65
N LEU A 179 5.44 10.82 12.69
CA LEU A 179 6.70 10.21 12.26
C LEU A 179 7.55 11.21 11.44
N ASP A 180 8.84 11.27 11.72
CA ASP A 180 9.78 12.10 10.98
C ASP A 180 10.27 11.38 9.72
N PHE A 181 9.95 11.95 8.55
CA PHE A 181 10.39 11.46 7.24
C PHE A 181 11.73 12.04 6.80
N GLY A 182 12.29 12.97 7.57
CA GLY A 182 13.49 13.73 7.21
C GLY A 182 13.17 15.04 6.46
N GLY A 183 14.16 15.95 6.39
CA GLY A 183 13.98 17.23 5.69
C GLY A 183 12.91 18.15 6.27
N GLY A 184 12.39 17.87 7.47
CA GLY A 184 11.28 18.58 8.09
C GLY A 184 9.90 18.11 7.66
N TYR A 185 9.81 17.02 6.88
CA TYR A 185 8.53 16.37 6.52
C TYR A 185 8.12 15.40 7.60
N HIS A 186 6.83 15.38 7.94
CA HIS A 186 6.29 14.49 8.96
C HIS A 186 4.98 13.85 8.49
N GLY A 187 4.72 12.63 8.95
CA GLY A 187 3.49 11.90 8.61
C GLY A 187 2.22 12.67 8.99
N GLY A 188 1.29 12.78 8.06
CA GLY A 188 0.06 13.58 8.23
C GLY A 188 -1.01 12.88 9.04
N ASP A 189 -1.24 11.62 8.77
CA ASP A 189 -2.34 10.83 9.33
C ASP A 189 -1.94 9.36 9.48
N ASN A 190 -2.67 8.63 10.33
CA ASN A 190 -2.69 7.17 10.35
C ASN A 190 -3.78 6.70 9.39
N VAL A 191 -3.51 5.65 8.64
CA VAL A 191 -4.43 5.08 7.65
C VAL A 191 -4.57 3.58 7.87
N THR A 192 -5.77 3.05 7.69
CA THR A 192 -6.04 1.62 7.76
C THR A 192 -6.81 1.15 6.54
N SER A 193 -6.62 -0.12 6.16
CA SER A 193 -7.46 -0.78 5.16
C SER A 193 -7.83 -2.18 5.61
N ASP A 194 -9.13 -2.49 5.56
CA ASP A 194 -9.71 -3.81 5.76
C ASP A 194 -10.28 -4.31 4.45
N PHE A 195 -9.79 -5.41 3.93
CA PHE A 195 -10.28 -6.01 2.69
C PHE A 195 -10.28 -7.53 2.76
N SER A 196 -10.80 -8.20 1.73
CA SER A 196 -10.86 -9.66 1.68
C SER A 196 -10.38 -10.21 0.35
N ILE A 197 -9.79 -11.41 0.41
CA ILE A 197 -9.39 -12.16 -0.78
C ILE A 197 -10.60 -12.94 -1.29
N GLY A 198 -10.92 -12.76 -2.55
CA GLY A 198 -12.03 -13.41 -3.21
C GLY A 198 -11.75 -14.85 -3.61
N ARG A 199 -12.33 -15.23 -4.74
CA ARG A 199 -12.14 -16.55 -5.32
C ARG A 199 -10.71 -16.76 -5.83
N ASN A 200 -10.25 -18.00 -5.82
CA ASN A 200 -9.01 -18.40 -6.47
C ASN A 200 -9.23 -18.53 -7.99
N GLN A 201 -9.09 -17.44 -8.73
CA GLN A 201 -9.09 -17.45 -10.17
C GLN A 201 -7.69 -17.14 -10.69
N VAL A 202 -7.16 -18.00 -11.56
CA VAL A 202 -5.89 -17.85 -12.27
C VAL A 202 -6.16 -17.93 -13.76
N VAL A 203 -5.59 -17.03 -14.52
CA VAL A 203 -5.67 -17.03 -15.98
C VAL A 203 -4.33 -17.48 -16.55
N LEU A 204 -4.36 -18.57 -17.32
CA LEU A 204 -3.20 -19.07 -18.04
C LEU A 204 -3.28 -18.58 -19.49
N ALA A 205 -2.36 -17.72 -19.91
CA ALA A 205 -2.31 -17.09 -21.22
C ALA A 205 -1.08 -17.59 -22.00
N ASP A 206 -1.27 -18.51 -22.93
CA ASP A 206 -0.20 -19.14 -23.67
C ASP A 206 -0.19 -18.68 -25.15
N ALA A 207 0.82 -17.88 -25.50
CA ALA A 207 0.98 -17.31 -26.84
C ALA A 207 1.30 -18.37 -27.89
N GLN A 208 1.84 -19.54 -27.53
CA GLN A 208 2.16 -20.60 -28.49
C GLN A 208 0.94 -21.45 -28.83
N SER A 209 0.04 -21.64 -27.86
CA SER A 209 -1.23 -22.32 -28.12
C SER A 209 -2.35 -21.39 -28.57
N TYR A 210 -2.10 -20.06 -28.58
CA TYR A 210 -3.06 -19.01 -28.94
C TYR A 210 -4.35 -19.07 -28.11
N GLN A 211 -4.21 -19.30 -26.80
CA GLN A 211 -5.35 -19.46 -25.89
C GLN A 211 -5.14 -18.75 -24.56
N ILE A 212 -6.24 -18.32 -23.96
CA ILE A 212 -6.31 -18.08 -22.54
C ILE A 212 -7.25 -19.08 -21.89
N VAL A 213 -6.85 -19.61 -20.72
CA VAL A 213 -7.59 -20.58 -19.95
C VAL A 213 -7.86 -19.99 -18.56
N VAL A 214 -9.12 -19.83 -18.20
CA VAL A 214 -9.52 -19.37 -16.87
C VAL A 214 -9.71 -20.58 -15.97
N GLN A 215 -8.97 -20.60 -14.88
CA GLN A 215 -9.08 -21.64 -13.85
C GLN A 215 -9.67 -21.05 -12.58
N ARG A 216 -10.55 -21.82 -11.91
CA ARG A 216 -11.01 -21.57 -10.55
C ARG A 216 -10.73 -22.79 -9.70
N ASP A 217 -10.05 -22.60 -8.58
CA ASP A 217 -9.63 -23.70 -7.69
C ASP A 217 -8.91 -24.82 -8.44
N GLY A 218 -8.07 -24.45 -9.42
CA GLY A 218 -7.31 -25.36 -10.27
C GLY A 218 -8.14 -26.10 -11.35
N GLN A 219 -9.45 -25.81 -11.48
CA GLN A 219 -10.31 -26.40 -12.51
C GLN A 219 -10.55 -25.38 -13.63
N THR A 220 -10.38 -25.82 -14.88
CA THR A 220 -10.72 -25.00 -16.04
C THR A 220 -12.24 -24.74 -16.07
N VAL A 221 -12.59 -23.45 -16.05
CA VAL A 221 -13.99 -22.98 -16.13
C VAL A 221 -14.32 -22.35 -17.48
N ALA A 222 -13.30 -21.81 -18.17
CA ALA A 222 -13.43 -21.28 -19.53
C ALA A 222 -12.09 -21.40 -20.29
N ALA A 223 -12.18 -21.45 -21.62
CA ALA A 223 -11.01 -21.39 -22.49
C ALA A 223 -11.40 -20.62 -23.74
N TYR A 224 -10.60 -19.61 -24.12
CA TYR A 224 -10.90 -18.74 -25.24
C TYR A 224 -9.75 -18.72 -26.25
N PRO A 225 -10.04 -18.89 -27.54
CA PRO A 225 -9.07 -18.57 -28.59
C PRO A 225 -8.62 -17.10 -28.48
N ALA A 226 -7.32 -16.87 -28.56
CA ALA A 226 -6.72 -15.58 -28.37
C ALA A 226 -5.66 -15.27 -29.45
N SER A 227 -5.35 -13.99 -29.64
CA SER A 227 -4.22 -13.53 -30.43
C SER A 227 -3.39 -12.56 -29.61
N PHE A 228 -2.11 -12.83 -29.48
CA PHE A 228 -1.16 -12.08 -28.67
C PHE A 228 -0.35 -11.09 -29.52
N GLY A 229 0.63 -10.45 -28.92
CA GLY A 229 1.56 -9.58 -29.60
C GLY A 229 2.37 -10.31 -30.65
N SER A 230 2.51 -9.72 -31.85
CA SER A 230 3.20 -10.30 -33.00
C SER A 230 4.72 -10.11 -32.97
N GLY A 231 5.27 -9.52 -31.91
CA GLY A 231 6.65 -9.06 -31.89
C GLY A 231 7.68 -10.16 -32.17
N ASP A 232 7.45 -11.36 -31.68
CA ASP A 232 8.33 -12.50 -31.92
C ASP A 232 8.37 -12.92 -33.39
N ASP A 233 7.25 -12.79 -34.11
CA ASP A 233 7.13 -13.14 -35.51
C ASP A 233 7.72 -12.06 -36.46
N VAL A 234 7.66 -10.79 -36.04
CA VAL A 234 8.10 -9.65 -36.88
C VAL A 234 9.44 -9.04 -36.42
N GLY A 235 10.01 -9.55 -35.33
CA GLY A 235 11.30 -9.08 -34.79
C GLY A 235 11.22 -7.69 -34.13
N ASP A 236 10.08 -7.36 -33.54
CA ASP A 236 9.85 -6.10 -32.82
C ASP A 236 9.51 -6.38 -31.33
N PRO A 237 10.46 -6.24 -30.39
CA PRO A 237 10.24 -6.55 -28.98
C PRO A 237 9.17 -5.67 -28.33
N ASN A 238 8.87 -4.49 -28.89
CA ASN A 238 7.83 -3.60 -28.34
C ASN A 238 6.41 -4.07 -28.68
N ARG A 239 6.27 -5.07 -29.53
CA ARG A 239 5.00 -5.71 -29.88
C ARG A 239 4.82 -7.08 -29.24
N VAL A 240 5.73 -7.51 -28.40
CA VAL A 240 5.64 -8.80 -27.70
C VAL A 240 4.76 -8.61 -26.46
N THR A 241 3.78 -9.50 -26.25
CA THR A 241 3.12 -9.64 -24.93
C THR A 241 4.14 -10.20 -23.95
N ARG A 242 4.40 -9.53 -22.83
CA ARG A 242 5.45 -9.95 -21.90
C ARG A 242 5.08 -11.25 -21.21
N SER A 243 6.03 -12.19 -21.15
CA SER A 243 5.88 -13.43 -20.37
C SER A 243 6.16 -13.20 -18.89
N GLY A 244 5.29 -13.70 -18.02
CA GLY A 244 5.40 -13.54 -16.57
C GLY A 244 4.04 -13.54 -15.90
N ILE A 245 4.04 -13.25 -14.61
CA ILE A 245 2.81 -13.12 -13.84
C ILE A 245 2.39 -11.65 -13.83
N HIS A 246 1.39 -11.35 -14.65
CA HIS A 246 0.68 -10.08 -14.60
C HIS A 246 -0.42 -10.13 -13.55
N VAL A 247 -0.86 -8.96 -13.09
CA VAL A 247 -1.99 -8.81 -12.17
C VAL A 247 -3.03 -7.93 -12.83
N VAL A 248 -4.31 -8.28 -12.74
CA VAL A 248 -5.38 -7.40 -13.21
C VAL A 248 -5.38 -6.11 -12.39
N ILE A 249 -5.15 -4.97 -13.04
CA ILE A 249 -5.05 -3.65 -12.43
C ILE A 249 -6.41 -2.95 -12.41
N ASP A 250 -7.06 -2.86 -13.55
CA ASP A 250 -8.39 -2.29 -13.72
C ASP A 250 -9.14 -2.90 -14.90
N LYS A 251 -10.40 -2.52 -15.07
CA LYS A 251 -11.20 -2.92 -16.22
C LYS A 251 -12.22 -1.86 -16.62
N ASN A 252 -12.40 -1.67 -17.91
CA ASN A 252 -13.30 -0.68 -18.47
C ASN A 252 -14.12 -1.29 -19.61
N GLU A 253 -15.45 -1.12 -19.60
CA GLU A 253 -16.33 -1.57 -20.69
C GLU A 253 -15.95 -0.94 -22.02
N THR A 254 -15.40 0.28 -21.98
CA THR A 254 -14.93 1.02 -23.15
C THR A 254 -13.67 1.79 -22.77
N THR A 255 -12.62 1.60 -23.54
CA THR A 255 -11.36 2.35 -23.37
C THR A 255 -10.89 2.92 -24.72
N ARG A 256 -10.07 3.96 -24.65
CA ARG A 256 -9.42 4.55 -25.85
C ARG A 256 -7.95 4.19 -25.85
N MET A 257 -7.53 3.48 -26.87
CA MET A 257 -6.13 3.10 -27.04
C MET A 257 -5.48 3.94 -28.13
N SER A 258 -4.23 4.33 -27.90
CA SER A 258 -3.42 5.07 -28.86
C SER A 258 -1.98 4.61 -28.80
N ASN A 259 -1.42 4.30 -29.94
CA ASN A 259 0.01 4.14 -30.13
C ASN A 259 0.41 4.72 -31.48
N PRO A 260 0.76 6.02 -31.54
CA PRO A 260 1.11 6.69 -32.79
C PRO A 260 2.33 6.08 -33.50
N ALA A 261 3.24 5.43 -32.77
CA ALA A 261 4.39 4.75 -33.34
C ALA A 261 3.96 3.57 -34.25
N TYR A 262 2.80 2.97 -33.98
CA TYR A 262 2.21 1.89 -34.75
C TYR A 262 1.00 2.33 -35.58
N GLY A 263 0.80 3.63 -35.74
CA GLY A 263 -0.16 4.21 -36.70
C GLY A 263 -1.62 4.21 -36.26
N TYR A 264 -1.91 4.02 -34.94
CA TYR A 264 -3.28 4.14 -34.44
C TYR A 264 -3.41 5.15 -33.30
N THR A 265 -4.56 5.85 -33.28
CA THR A 265 -4.87 6.89 -32.31
C THR A 265 -6.37 6.89 -32.01
N ASN A 266 -6.72 6.97 -30.72
CA ASN A 266 -8.11 7.02 -30.25
C ASN A 266 -9.00 5.85 -30.73
N ILE A 267 -8.43 4.68 -30.93
CA ILE A 267 -9.22 3.47 -31.22
C ILE A 267 -10.05 3.14 -29.99
N ILE A 268 -11.33 2.90 -30.19
CA ILE A 268 -12.25 2.48 -29.14
C ILE A 268 -12.22 0.97 -29.06
N GLU A 269 -11.84 0.44 -27.92
CA GLU A 269 -11.86 -0.97 -27.59
C GLU A 269 -12.86 -1.24 -26.45
N HIS A 270 -13.42 -2.43 -26.45
CA HIS A 270 -14.43 -2.83 -25.49
C HIS A 270 -13.97 -3.99 -24.61
N TRP A 271 -14.60 -4.11 -23.44
CA TRP A 271 -14.35 -5.18 -22.49
C TRP A 271 -12.85 -5.29 -22.12
N ALA A 272 -12.22 -4.15 -21.91
CA ALA A 272 -10.80 -4.05 -21.68
C ALA A 272 -10.44 -4.31 -20.21
N VAL A 273 -9.63 -5.35 -19.97
CA VAL A 273 -9.03 -5.68 -18.68
C VAL A 273 -7.54 -5.38 -18.76
N ARG A 274 -7.07 -4.41 -17.97
CA ARG A 274 -5.68 -3.97 -17.95
C ARG A 274 -4.83 -4.92 -17.12
N ILE A 275 -3.69 -5.34 -17.66
CA ILE A 275 -2.78 -6.30 -17.02
C ILE A 275 -1.34 -5.76 -16.88
N SER A 276 -1.02 -4.60 -17.47
CA SER A 276 0.24 -3.90 -17.24
C SER A 276 0.12 -2.41 -17.57
N ASP A 277 1.04 -1.60 -17.08
CA ASP A 277 1.08 -0.16 -17.35
C ASP A 277 1.73 0.19 -18.70
N ASN A 278 2.52 -0.69 -19.25
CA ASN A 278 3.06 -0.52 -20.61
C ASN A 278 1.98 -0.62 -21.71
N GLY A 279 0.70 -0.80 -21.33
CA GLY A 279 -0.46 -0.78 -22.21
C GLY A 279 -0.93 -2.15 -22.70
N GLU A 280 -0.61 -3.22 -21.97
CA GLU A 280 -1.15 -4.56 -22.26
C GLU A 280 -2.52 -4.75 -21.62
N PHE A 281 -3.47 -5.16 -22.46
CA PHE A 281 -4.86 -5.45 -22.08
C PHE A 281 -5.29 -6.81 -22.63
N ILE A 282 -6.24 -7.43 -21.93
CA ILE A 282 -7.09 -8.47 -22.53
C ILE A 282 -8.37 -7.77 -22.93
N HIS A 283 -8.70 -7.76 -24.24
CA HIS A 283 -9.84 -6.99 -24.72
C HIS A 283 -10.46 -7.58 -26.00
N GLN A 284 -11.66 -7.11 -26.31
CA GLN A 284 -12.30 -7.43 -27.58
C GLN A 284 -11.50 -6.84 -28.75
N ASN A 285 -11.30 -7.64 -29.81
CA ASN A 285 -10.87 -7.12 -31.11
C ASN A 285 -11.52 -7.92 -32.24
N GLN A 286 -12.56 -7.37 -32.84
CA GLN A 286 -13.31 -7.98 -33.94
C GLN A 286 -12.51 -8.03 -35.25
N GLY A 287 -11.52 -7.15 -35.42
CA GLY A 287 -10.66 -7.13 -36.63
C GLY A 287 -9.69 -8.31 -36.73
N THR A 288 -9.51 -9.08 -35.63
CA THR A 288 -8.55 -10.18 -35.54
C THR A 288 -9.21 -11.52 -35.20
N VAL A 289 -10.52 -11.65 -35.37
CA VAL A 289 -11.26 -12.88 -34.99
C VAL A 289 -10.76 -14.11 -35.76
N ASP A 290 -10.39 -13.96 -37.02
CA ASP A 290 -9.85 -15.05 -37.84
C ASP A 290 -8.41 -15.45 -37.42
N ASP A 291 -7.70 -14.60 -36.72
CA ASP A 291 -6.34 -14.84 -36.21
C ASP A 291 -6.37 -15.49 -34.82
N GLN A 292 -7.44 -15.25 -34.03
CA GLN A 292 -7.59 -15.78 -32.66
C GLN A 292 -7.61 -17.30 -32.68
N GLY A 293 -6.73 -17.91 -31.91
CA GLY A 293 -6.52 -19.36 -31.91
C GLY A 293 -5.51 -19.86 -32.95
N ASN A 294 -4.91 -18.97 -33.79
CA ASN A 294 -4.02 -19.35 -34.87
C ASN A 294 -2.76 -18.52 -34.98
N THR A 295 -2.83 -17.21 -34.77
CA THR A 295 -1.72 -16.27 -35.11
C THR A 295 -1.69 -15.11 -34.12
N ASN A 296 -0.49 -14.64 -33.77
CA ASN A 296 -0.27 -13.46 -32.97
C ASN A 296 -0.12 -12.23 -33.84
N VAL A 297 -1.05 -11.28 -33.77
CA VAL A 297 -1.08 -10.11 -34.68
C VAL A 297 -1.15 -8.76 -33.95
N SER A 298 -1.30 -8.74 -32.61
CA SER A 298 -1.44 -7.50 -31.86
C SER A 298 -0.12 -6.75 -31.65
N HIS A 299 -0.18 -5.64 -30.92
CA HIS A 299 0.98 -4.83 -30.52
C HIS A 299 1.34 -5.03 -29.03
N GLY A 300 0.96 -6.18 -28.45
CA GLY A 300 1.19 -6.53 -27.04
C GLY A 300 -0.08 -6.95 -26.30
N CYS A 301 -1.24 -6.43 -26.66
CA CYS A 301 -2.51 -6.85 -26.08
C CYS A 301 -2.89 -8.31 -26.40
N ILE A 302 -3.76 -8.89 -25.61
CA ILE A 302 -4.37 -10.19 -25.84
C ILE A 302 -5.77 -9.96 -26.40
N ASN A 303 -5.96 -10.25 -27.67
CA ASN A 303 -7.19 -10.01 -28.41
C ASN A 303 -8.14 -11.21 -28.28
N LEU A 304 -9.39 -10.96 -27.99
CA LEU A 304 -10.48 -11.93 -27.90
C LEU A 304 -11.66 -11.57 -28.80
N SER A 305 -12.55 -12.52 -29.05
CA SER A 305 -13.88 -12.26 -29.64
C SER A 305 -14.72 -11.40 -28.69
N ALA A 306 -15.78 -10.78 -29.20
CA ALA A 306 -16.67 -9.96 -28.36
C ALA A 306 -17.26 -10.77 -27.19
N GLU A 307 -17.76 -11.97 -27.48
CA GLU A 307 -18.37 -12.84 -26.47
C GLU A 307 -17.36 -13.28 -25.41
N SER A 308 -16.18 -13.74 -25.84
CA SER A 308 -15.11 -14.18 -24.93
C SER A 308 -14.57 -13.04 -24.06
N ALA A 309 -14.41 -11.84 -24.64
CA ALA A 309 -13.93 -10.67 -23.92
C ALA A 309 -14.94 -10.18 -22.87
N GLU A 310 -16.24 -10.17 -23.21
CA GLU A 310 -17.31 -9.82 -22.27
C GLU A 310 -17.41 -10.82 -21.12
N GLU A 311 -17.36 -12.13 -21.43
CA GLU A 311 -17.37 -13.18 -20.41
C GLU A 311 -16.18 -13.09 -19.46
N TYR A 312 -14.97 -12.92 -20.00
CA TYR A 312 -13.75 -12.72 -19.20
C TYR A 312 -13.83 -11.44 -18.36
N PHE A 313 -14.19 -10.30 -18.96
CA PHE A 313 -14.36 -9.02 -18.29
C PHE A 313 -15.28 -9.11 -17.08
N ASN A 314 -16.44 -9.77 -17.23
CA ASN A 314 -17.40 -9.94 -16.15
C ASN A 314 -16.85 -10.82 -15.01
N SER A 315 -15.91 -11.71 -15.31
CA SER A 315 -15.30 -12.59 -14.32
C SER A 315 -14.09 -11.98 -13.62
N ALA A 316 -13.35 -11.09 -14.27
CA ALA A 316 -12.11 -10.51 -13.76
C ALA A 316 -12.33 -9.49 -12.64
N ILE A 317 -11.46 -9.50 -11.62
CA ILE A 317 -11.38 -8.48 -10.56
C ILE A 317 -9.94 -8.03 -10.37
N TYR A 318 -9.72 -6.84 -9.78
CA TYR A 318 -8.40 -6.37 -9.37
C TYR A 318 -7.68 -7.45 -8.55
N GLY A 319 -6.43 -7.70 -8.86
CA GLY A 319 -5.63 -8.69 -8.16
C GLY A 319 -5.74 -10.13 -8.68
N ASP A 320 -6.51 -10.40 -9.76
CA ASP A 320 -6.45 -11.71 -10.42
C ASP A 320 -5.12 -11.87 -11.16
N PRO A 321 -4.39 -12.99 -11.00
CA PRO A 321 -3.18 -13.25 -11.76
C PRO A 321 -3.49 -13.68 -13.20
N VAL A 322 -2.68 -13.17 -14.14
CA VAL A 322 -2.63 -13.59 -15.53
C VAL A 322 -1.21 -14.08 -15.85
N GLU A 323 -1.03 -15.39 -15.92
CA GLU A 323 0.26 -16.03 -16.19
C GLU A 323 0.48 -16.13 -17.70
N VAL A 324 1.25 -15.20 -18.25
CA VAL A 324 1.59 -15.18 -19.68
C VAL A 324 2.83 -16.02 -19.91
N THR A 325 2.76 -16.90 -20.92
CA THR A 325 3.85 -17.79 -21.35
C THR A 325 4.01 -17.81 -22.86
N GLY A 326 5.14 -18.34 -23.33
CA GLY A 326 5.34 -18.63 -24.74
C GLY A 326 5.85 -17.45 -25.58
N THR A 327 6.29 -16.35 -24.97
CA THR A 327 6.87 -15.18 -25.65
C THR A 327 8.33 -14.97 -25.23
N SER A 328 9.10 -14.22 -26.02
CA SER A 328 10.54 -14.02 -25.84
C SER A 328 10.92 -12.93 -24.83
N VAL A 329 10.02 -11.98 -24.54
CA VAL A 329 10.30 -10.84 -23.66
C VAL A 329 9.68 -11.09 -22.30
N PRO A 330 10.47 -11.18 -21.20
CA PRO A 330 9.93 -11.31 -19.86
C PRO A 330 9.31 -10.00 -19.37
N LEU A 331 8.26 -10.10 -18.56
CA LEU A 331 7.75 -8.98 -17.78
C LEU A 331 8.81 -8.53 -16.77
N SER A 332 9.03 -7.23 -16.67
CA SER A 332 10.04 -6.63 -15.80
C SER A 332 9.48 -5.43 -15.03
N SER A 333 10.28 -4.87 -14.14
CA SER A 333 9.97 -3.62 -13.43
C SER A 333 9.74 -2.42 -14.35
N ASP A 334 10.26 -2.48 -15.58
CA ASP A 334 10.13 -1.39 -16.55
C ASP A 334 8.80 -1.46 -17.33
N ASP A 335 8.04 -2.53 -17.17
CA ASP A 335 6.80 -2.81 -17.90
C ASP A 335 5.53 -2.44 -17.11
N GLY A 336 5.64 -1.92 -15.90
CA GLY A 336 4.46 -1.43 -15.23
C GLY A 336 4.33 -1.56 -13.72
N ASP A 337 3.16 -1.16 -13.21
CA ASP A 337 2.90 -0.90 -11.81
C ASP A 337 2.94 -2.13 -10.90
N LEU A 338 2.40 -3.26 -11.32
CA LEU A 338 2.28 -4.43 -10.45
C LEU A 338 3.20 -5.56 -10.92
N TYR A 339 4.50 -5.36 -10.78
CA TYR A 339 5.50 -6.37 -11.14
C TYR A 339 5.99 -7.23 -9.97
N ASP A 340 5.40 -7.11 -8.80
CA ASP A 340 5.83 -7.78 -7.56
C ASP A 340 6.06 -9.28 -7.74
N TRP A 341 5.20 -9.94 -8.52
CA TRP A 341 5.28 -11.37 -8.78
C TRP A 341 6.37 -11.78 -9.78
N THR A 342 7.00 -10.83 -10.47
CA THR A 342 8.16 -11.10 -11.34
C THR A 342 9.44 -11.22 -10.53
N VAL A 343 9.47 -10.66 -9.32
CA VAL A 343 10.61 -10.71 -8.42
C VAL A 343 10.62 -12.05 -7.69
N PRO A 344 11.69 -12.86 -7.78
CA PRO A 344 11.82 -14.10 -7.03
C PRO A 344 11.70 -13.86 -5.52
N TRP A 345 11.13 -14.84 -4.79
CA TRP A 345 10.85 -14.68 -3.36
C TRP A 345 12.09 -14.38 -2.50
N ASP A 346 13.22 -15.03 -2.78
CA ASP A 346 14.48 -14.80 -2.11
C ASP A 346 15.04 -13.39 -2.35
N GLN A 347 14.85 -12.86 -3.54
CA GLN A 347 15.19 -11.46 -3.86
C GLN A 347 14.20 -10.50 -3.18
N TRP A 348 12.89 -10.80 -3.20
CA TRP A 348 11.88 -10.00 -2.52
C TRP A 348 12.22 -9.75 -1.04
N LEU A 349 12.63 -10.79 -0.33
CA LEU A 349 13.05 -10.70 1.08
C LEU A 349 14.25 -9.75 1.30
N THR A 350 15.07 -9.50 0.30
CA THR A 350 16.21 -8.56 0.40
C THR A 350 15.85 -7.10 0.16
N MET A 351 14.64 -6.83 -0.31
CA MET A 351 14.15 -5.48 -0.61
C MET A 351 13.51 -4.78 0.59
N SER A 352 13.32 -5.47 1.69
CA SER A 352 12.94 -4.88 2.99
C SER A 352 14.12 -4.13 3.61
N SER A 353 13.83 -3.17 4.47
CA SER A 353 14.85 -2.44 5.26
C SER A 353 15.36 -3.21 6.48
N GLY A 354 15.03 -4.50 6.60
CA GLY A 354 15.51 -5.40 7.64
C GLY A 354 14.73 -5.35 8.95
N VAL A 355 13.57 -4.70 8.97
CA VAL A 355 12.57 -4.88 10.02
C VAL A 355 11.94 -6.26 9.83
N ALA A 356 11.87 -7.06 10.89
CA ALA A 356 11.42 -8.45 10.79
C ALA A 356 10.03 -8.53 10.15
N ASN A 357 9.98 -9.20 9.00
CA ASN A 357 8.73 -9.57 8.36
C ASN A 357 8.12 -10.73 9.17
N HIS A 358 7.09 -10.45 9.95
CA HIS A 358 6.36 -11.44 10.75
C HIS A 358 4.89 -11.42 10.39
#